data_dd85094d428a070d28feb1e267cc70ef
#
_entry.id   dd85094d428a070d28feb1e267cc70ef
#
_cell.length_a   1.000
_cell.length_b   1.000
_cell.length_c   1.000
_cell.angle_alpha   90.00
_cell.angle_beta   90.00
_cell.angle_gamma   90.00
#
_symmetry.space_group_name_H-M   'P 1'
#
loop_
_entity.id
_entity.type
_entity.pdbx_description
1 polymer ?
#
loop_
_entity_poly.entity_id
_entity_poly.type
_entity_poly.pdbx_seq_one_letter_code
_entity_poly.pdbx_strand_id
1 'polypeptide(L)'
;MNIPMGHRLAKHPGKCRNYHGHNYDIIVCIEGAISPETGMVMDFTDLKAAMRIMLAPYDHAMVLEEGDPLIPFLSEHGFKYVITEFPPTAEHFARHFRLRIADRLTWNLDQVTCLVSETPDSDAIS
;
A
#
# COMPACT_ATOMS: atom_id res chain seq x y z
N MET A 1 5.83 7.75 -1.46
CA MET A 1 5.35 8.20 -0.11
C MET A 1 5.81 7.19 0.91
N ASN A 2 6.21 7.66 2.10
CA ASN A 2 6.63 6.78 3.20
C ASN A 2 5.53 6.71 4.26
N ILE A 3 5.15 5.50 4.69
CA ILE A 3 4.19 5.28 5.78
C ILE A 3 4.65 4.13 6.68
N PRO A 4 4.58 4.28 8.01
CA PRO A 4 4.81 3.19 8.93
C PRO A 4 3.59 2.27 8.99
N MET A 5 3.80 0.96 8.81
CA MET A 5 2.79 -0.07 8.96
C MET A 5 3.35 -1.25 9.73
N GLY A 6 2.52 -1.87 10.57
CA GLY A 6 2.83 -3.15 11.20
C GLY A 6 2.19 -4.30 10.41
N HIS A 7 2.82 -5.46 10.45
CA HIS A 7 2.27 -6.69 9.86
C HIS A 7 2.88 -7.96 10.49
N ARG A 8 2.41 -9.11 10.05
CA ARG A 8 3.09 -10.39 10.21
C ARG A 8 2.70 -11.33 9.07
N LEU A 9 3.57 -12.28 8.78
CA LEU A 9 3.31 -13.35 7.82
C LEU A 9 3.08 -14.65 8.60
N ALA A 10 1.83 -14.97 8.93
CA ALA A 10 1.46 -16.05 9.84
C ALA A 10 2.05 -17.42 9.48
N LYS A 11 2.21 -17.70 8.16
CA LYS A 11 2.76 -18.96 7.62
C LYS A 11 4.26 -18.91 7.36
N HIS A 12 4.95 -17.79 7.66
CA HIS A 12 6.37 -17.68 7.41
C HIS A 12 7.20 -18.54 8.39
N PRO A 13 8.20 -19.31 7.92
CA PRO A 13 8.98 -20.20 8.78
C PRO A 13 9.97 -19.46 9.67
N GLY A 14 10.33 -18.23 9.32
CA GLY A 14 11.33 -17.40 10.04
C GLY A 14 10.71 -16.28 10.87
N LYS A 15 11.51 -15.26 11.14
CA LYS A 15 11.17 -14.15 12.04
C LYS A 15 9.94 -13.32 11.62
N CYS A 16 9.62 -13.27 10.33
CA CYS A 16 8.49 -12.49 9.81
C CYS A 16 7.11 -13.01 10.27
N ARG A 17 7.05 -14.19 10.90
CA ARG A 17 5.83 -14.67 11.55
C ARG A 17 5.46 -13.88 12.81
N ASN A 18 6.40 -13.14 13.38
CA ASN A 18 6.16 -12.28 14.55
C ASN A 18 5.56 -10.95 14.08
N TYR A 19 4.83 -10.28 14.97
CA TYR A 19 4.35 -8.92 14.73
C TYR A 19 5.53 -7.97 14.70
N HIS A 20 5.66 -7.23 13.61
CA HIS A 20 6.72 -6.24 13.42
C HIS A 20 6.24 -5.18 12.43
N GLY A 21 7.07 -4.21 12.10
CA GLY A 21 6.70 -3.14 11.18
C GLY A 21 7.89 -2.59 10.44
N HIS A 22 7.56 -1.86 9.38
CA HIS A 22 8.51 -1.15 8.53
C HIS A 22 8.00 0.26 8.23
N ASN A 23 8.91 1.13 7.83
CA ASN A 23 8.58 2.35 7.11
C ASN A 23 8.54 2.01 5.63
N TYR A 24 7.35 1.70 5.13
CA TYR A 24 7.17 1.33 3.73
C TYR A 24 7.33 2.53 2.83
N ASP A 25 8.20 2.44 1.82
CA ASP A 25 8.22 3.36 0.72
C ASP A 25 7.30 2.88 -0.40
N ILE A 26 6.33 3.73 -0.77
CA ILE A 26 5.34 3.44 -1.80
C ILE A 26 5.49 4.45 -2.92
N ILE A 27 5.84 3.94 -4.10
CA ILE A 27 6.03 4.71 -5.33
C ILE A 27 4.98 4.27 -6.33
N VAL A 28 4.24 5.23 -6.86
CA VAL A 28 3.29 5.02 -7.96
C VAL A 28 3.83 5.70 -9.19
N CYS A 29 3.94 4.94 -10.27
CA CYS A 29 4.27 5.43 -11.61
C CYS A 29 3.02 5.35 -12.47
N ILE A 30 2.80 6.40 -13.25
CA ILE A 30 1.70 6.48 -14.22
C ILE A 30 2.27 6.75 -15.61
N GLU A 31 1.69 6.10 -16.61
CA GLU A 31 1.99 6.32 -18.02
C GLU A 31 0.71 6.70 -18.76
N GLY A 32 0.82 7.58 -19.74
CA GLY A 32 -0.32 8.04 -20.52
C GLY A 32 0.08 9.14 -21.50
N ALA A 33 -0.88 9.56 -22.31
CA ALA A 33 -0.68 10.62 -23.28
C ALA A 33 -0.43 11.96 -22.60
N ILE A 34 0.55 12.70 -23.11
CA ILE A 34 0.83 14.07 -22.67
C ILE A 34 -0.26 15.00 -23.24
N SER A 35 -0.95 15.73 -22.36
CA SER A 35 -1.89 16.75 -22.77
C SER A 35 -1.19 17.86 -23.55
N PRO A 36 -1.63 18.20 -24.77
CA PRO A 36 -1.04 19.30 -25.53
C PRO A 36 -1.26 20.69 -24.88
N GLU A 37 -2.25 20.82 -24.02
CA GLU A 37 -2.57 22.07 -23.32
C GLU A 37 -1.68 22.31 -22.11
N THR A 38 -1.41 21.26 -21.32
CA THR A 38 -0.71 21.38 -20.05
C THR A 38 0.73 20.85 -20.10
N GLY A 39 1.07 20.02 -21.09
CA GLY A 39 2.35 19.34 -21.18
C GLY A 39 2.52 18.21 -20.13
N MET A 40 1.44 17.78 -19.49
CA MET A 40 1.45 16.77 -18.42
C MET A 40 0.59 15.56 -18.79
N VAL A 41 0.96 14.38 -18.28
CA VAL A 41 0.05 13.22 -18.23
C VAL A 41 -1.00 13.46 -17.15
N MET A 42 -0.55 13.93 -15.97
CA MET A 42 -1.37 14.24 -14.80
C MET A 42 -0.61 15.23 -13.90
N ASP A 43 -1.32 16.06 -13.15
CA ASP A 43 -0.70 16.88 -12.11
C ASP A 43 -0.25 15.98 -10.94
N PHE A 44 0.99 16.14 -10.50
CA PHE A 44 1.50 15.42 -9.33
C PHE A 44 0.74 15.74 -8.03
N THR A 45 0.09 16.90 -7.95
CA THR A 45 -0.76 17.25 -6.81
C THR A 45 -1.95 16.32 -6.71
N ASP A 46 -2.60 16.02 -7.84
CA ASP A 46 -3.74 15.11 -7.91
C ASP A 46 -3.34 13.67 -7.60
N LEU A 47 -2.21 13.21 -8.17
CA LEU A 47 -1.67 11.89 -7.86
C LEU A 47 -1.35 11.74 -6.37
N LYS A 48 -0.67 12.72 -5.78
CA LYS A 48 -0.35 12.72 -4.35
C LYS A 48 -1.60 12.76 -3.47
N ALA A 49 -2.63 13.51 -3.86
CA ALA A 49 -3.90 13.55 -3.14
C ALA A 49 -4.60 12.18 -3.16
N ALA A 50 -4.67 11.55 -4.32
CA ALA A 50 -5.22 10.20 -4.47
C ALA A 50 -4.46 9.17 -3.63
N MET A 51 -3.12 9.22 -3.64
CA MET A 51 -2.28 8.35 -2.82
C MET A 51 -2.51 8.57 -1.31
N ARG A 52 -2.60 9.82 -0.84
CA ARG A 52 -2.87 10.11 0.58
C ARG A 52 -4.20 9.51 1.04
N ILE A 53 -5.25 9.65 0.24
CA ILE A 53 -6.57 9.09 0.57
C ILE A 53 -6.51 7.56 0.61
N MET A 54 -5.83 6.94 -0.36
CA MET A 54 -5.67 5.49 -0.43
C MET A 54 -4.89 4.94 0.76
N LEU A 55 -3.80 5.61 1.16
CA LEU A 55 -2.87 5.13 2.20
C LEU A 55 -3.30 5.50 3.62
N ALA A 56 -4.20 6.48 3.80
CA ALA A 56 -4.64 6.93 5.12
C ALA A 56 -5.11 5.82 6.06
N PRO A 57 -5.84 4.77 5.62
CA PRO A 57 -6.20 3.65 6.50
C PRO A 57 -5.00 2.85 7.03
N TYR A 58 -3.92 2.78 6.27
CA TYR A 58 -2.74 1.96 6.54
C TYR A 58 -1.70 2.67 7.40
N ASP A 59 -1.63 3.99 7.31
CA ASP A 59 -0.67 4.80 8.04
C ASP A 59 -0.82 4.60 9.56
N HIS A 60 0.25 4.15 10.26
CA HIS A 60 0.26 3.77 11.68
C HIS A 60 -0.75 2.66 12.06
N ALA A 61 -1.05 1.74 11.15
CA ALA A 61 -1.95 0.62 11.39
C ALA A 61 -1.22 -0.72 11.44
N MET A 62 -1.80 -1.69 12.18
CA MET A 62 -1.48 -3.10 11.99
C MET A 62 -2.28 -3.64 10.81
N VAL A 63 -1.59 -4.14 9.77
CA VAL A 63 -2.23 -4.79 8.62
C VAL A 63 -2.15 -6.30 8.81
N LEU A 64 -3.30 -6.94 8.92
CA LEU A 64 -3.41 -8.34 9.32
C LEU A 64 -4.30 -9.11 8.35
N GLU A 65 -3.90 -10.35 8.04
CA GLU A 65 -4.75 -11.27 7.28
C GLU A 65 -5.99 -11.64 8.10
N GLU A 66 -7.11 -11.83 7.44
CA GLU A 66 -8.36 -12.26 8.07
C GLU A 66 -8.16 -13.50 8.95
N GLY A 67 -8.73 -13.47 10.16
CA GLY A 67 -8.58 -14.55 11.14
C GLY A 67 -7.32 -14.45 12.02
N ASP A 68 -6.52 -13.41 11.87
CA ASP A 68 -5.37 -13.21 12.75
C ASP A 68 -5.79 -13.04 14.22
N PRO A 69 -5.17 -13.80 15.16
CA PRO A 69 -5.56 -13.81 16.58
C PRO A 69 -5.36 -12.46 17.30
N LEU A 70 -4.60 -11.51 16.73
CA LEU A 70 -4.43 -10.19 17.32
C LEU A 70 -5.64 -9.26 17.07
N ILE A 71 -6.43 -9.52 16.03
CA ILE A 71 -7.55 -8.65 15.62
C ILE A 71 -8.54 -8.37 16.76
N PRO A 72 -9.03 -9.38 17.53
CA PRO A 72 -9.96 -9.14 18.64
C PRO A 72 -9.37 -8.20 19.70
N PHE A 73 -8.10 -8.36 20.05
CA PHE A 73 -7.43 -7.51 21.02
C PHE A 73 -7.32 -6.05 20.53
N LEU A 74 -6.92 -5.84 19.27
CA LEU A 74 -6.82 -4.49 18.71
C LEU A 74 -8.18 -3.80 18.68
N SER A 75 -9.23 -4.54 18.32
CA SER A 75 -10.61 -4.05 18.27
C SER A 75 -11.11 -3.66 19.66
N GLU A 76 -10.91 -4.52 20.66
CA GLU A 76 -11.35 -4.28 22.04
C GLU A 76 -10.68 -3.03 22.66
N HIS A 77 -9.40 -2.82 22.34
CA HIS A 77 -8.61 -1.73 22.91
C HIS A 77 -8.56 -0.46 22.05
N GLY A 78 -9.29 -0.43 20.92
CA GLY A 78 -9.39 0.73 20.04
C GLY A 78 -8.10 1.06 19.27
N PHE A 79 -7.22 0.09 19.05
CA PHE A 79 -6.03 0.29 18.22
C PHE A 79 -6.37 0.24 16.73
N LYS A 80 -5.60 0.97 15.92
CA LYS A 80 -5.81 1.04 14.48
C LYS A 80 -5.30 -0.21 13.79
N TYR A 81 -6.15 -0.84 13.00
CA TYR A 81 -5.79 -2.00 12.18
C TYR A 81 -6.56 -2.03 10.86
N VAL A 82 -6.02 -2.77 9.90
CA VAL A 82 -6.65 -3.08 8.60
C VAL A 82 -6.65 -4.59 8.43
N ILE A 83 -7.80 -5.15 8.04
CA ILE A 83 -7.92 -6.57 7.70
C ILE A 83 -7.79 -6.73 6.19
N THR A 84 -6.99 -7.70 5.77
CA THR A 84 -6.81 -8.08 4.37
C THR A 84 -7.26 -9.51 4.14
N GLU A 85 -7.78 -9.80 2.94
CA GLU A 85 -8.11 -11.17 2.48
C GLU A 85 -6.87 -11.93 1.96
N PHE A 86 -5.70 -11.32 2.06
CA PHE A 86 -4.43 -11.83 1.56
C PHE A 86 -3.32 -11.65 2.61
N PRO A 87 -2.27 -12.48 2.57
CA PRO A 87 -1.10 -12.27 3.41
C PRO A 87 -0.48 -10.89 3.15
N PRO A 88 -0.19 -10.09 4.19
CA PRO A 88 0.28 -8.71 4.04
C PRO A 88 1.78 -8.65 3.68
N THR A 89 2.14 -9.17 2.50
CA THR A 89 3.47 -9.11 1.91
C THR A 89 3.63 -7.88 1.01
N ALA A 90 4.86 -7.48 0.71
CA ALA A 90 5.15 -6.36 -0.18
C ALA A 90 4.53 -6.56 -1.58
N GLU A 91 4.54 -7.80 -2.10
CA GLU A 91 3.95 -8.14 -3.40
C GLU A 91 2.42 -7.94 -3.42
N HIS A 92 1.75 -8.38 -2.37
CA HIS A 92 0.31 -8.17 -2.24
C HIS A 92 -0.03 -6.70 -2.03
N PHE A 93 0.75 -5.96 -1.24
CA PHE A 93 0.59 -4.51 -1.11
C PHE A 93 0.79 -3.79 -2.43
N ALA A 94 1.85 -4.10 -3.18
CA ALA A 94 2.09 -3.49 -4.48
C ALA A 94 0.90 -3.69 -5.43
N ARG A 95 0.40 -4.92 -5.56
CA ARG A 95 -0.78 -5.23 -6.36
C ARG A 95 -2.03 -4.53 -5.84
N HIS A 96 -2.27 -4.59 -4.54
CA HIS A 96 -3.45 -4.01 -3.90
C HIS A 96 -3.48 -2.48 -4.08
N PHE A 97 -2.38 -1.79 -3.80
CA PHE A 97 -2.29 -0.34 -3.95
C PHE A 97 -2.36 0.08 -5.41
N ARG A 98 -1.76 -0.67 -6.34
CA ARG A 98 -1.89 -0.42 -7.77
C ARG A 98 -3.36 -0.42 -8.21
N LEU A 99 -4.12 -1.44 -7.84
CA LEU A 99 -5.53 -1.55 -8.20
C LEU A 99 -6.34 -0.42 -7.57
N ARG A 100 -6.13 -0.14 -6.28
CA ARG A 100 -6.83 0.92 -5.56
C ARG A 100 -6.54 2.32 -6.09
N ILE A 101 -5.32 2.59 -6.52
CA ILE A 101 -4.99 3.89 -7.11
C ILE A 101 -5.54 4.00 -8.53
N ALA A 102 -5.46 2.95 -9.34
CA ALA A 102 -6.02 2.93 -10.69
C ALA A 102 -7.53 3.22 -10.68
N ASP A 103 -8.28 2.64 -9.75
CA ASP A 103 -9.73 2.87 -9.60
C ASP A 103 -10.07 4.33 -9.20
N ARG A 104 -9.13 5.05 -8.58
CA ARG A 104 -9.31 6.43 -8.14
C ARG A 104 -8.94 7.45 -9.20
N LEU A 105 -8.08 7.07 -10.13
CA LEU A 105 -7.61 7.95 -11.19
C LEU A 105 -8.60 7.89 -12.37
N THR A 106 -9.28 8.99 -12.62
CA THR A 106 -10.30 9.11 -13.69
C THR A 106 -9.68 9.53 -15.03
N TRP A 107 -8.36 9.57 -15.12
CA TRP A 107 -7.62 9.94 -16.32
C TRP A 107 -7.48 8.76 -17.28
N ASN A 108 -7.35 9.05 -18.57
CA ASN A 108 -7.06 8.04 -19.57
C ASN A 108 -5.57 7.66 -19.51
N LEU A 109 -5.23 6.77 -18.59
CA LEU A 109 -3.89 6.29 -18.36
C LEU A 109 -3.66 4.98 -19.14
N ASP A 110 -2.48 4.85 -19.73
CA ASP A 110 -2.07 3.62 -20.41
C ASP A 110 -1.63 2.55 -19.39
N GLN A 111 -0.94 2.98 -18.34
CA GLN A 111 -0.45 2.09 -17.28
C GLN A 111 -0.34 2.78 -15.92
N VAL A 112 -0.62 2.00 -14.88
CA VAL A 112 -0.34 2.33 -13.50
C VAL A 112 0.51 1.22 -12.89
N THR A 113 1.64 1.57 -12.30
CA THR A 113 2.56 0.66 -11.62
C THR A 113 2.74 1.11 -10.17
N CYS A 114 2.82 0.16 -9.25
CA CYS A 114 3.11 0.44 -7.85
C CYS A 114 4.31 -0.39 -7.37
N LEU A 115 5.29 0.29 -6.79
CA LEU A 115 6.42 -0.33 -6.11
C LEU A 115 6.25 -0.12 -4.60
N VAL A 116 6.48 -1.18 -3.84
CA VAL A 116 6.44 -1.19 -2.37
C VAL A 116 7.75 -1.75 -1.85
N SER A 117 8.46 -0.94 -1.06
CA SER A 117 9.71 -1.31 -0.41
C SER A 117 9.50 -1.42 1.10
N GLU A 118 9.84 -2.57 1.69
CA GLU A 118 9.84 -2.79 3.14
C GLU A 118 11.15 -2.35 3.78
N THR A 119 12.25 -2.55 3.06
CA THR A 119 13.62 -2.18 3.43
C THR A 119 14.34 -1.68 2.19
N PRO A 120 15.53 -1.04 2.32
CA PRO A 120 16.31 -0.60 1.17
C PRO A 120 16.68 -1.70 0.16
N ASP A 121 16.64 -2.98 0.60
CA ASP A 121 17.06 -4.15 -0.18
C ASP A 121 15.88 -5.10 -0.51
N SER A 122 14.64 -4.69 -0.27
CA SER A 122 13.48 -5.57 -0.40
C SER A 122 12.28 -4.85 -1.01
N ASP A 123 12.12 -5.00 -2.32
CA ASP A 123 11.12 -4.34 -3.12
C ASP A 123 10.18 -5.33 -3.80
N ALA A 124 8.94 -4.92 -3.97
CA ALA A 124 7.97 -5.60 -4.82
C ALA A 124 7.29 -4.60 -5.77
N ILE A 125 7.08 -5.01 -7.02
CA ILE A 125 6.46 -4.18 -8.06
C ILE A 125 5.25 -4.89 -8.67
N SER A 126 4.22 -4.14 -8.97
CA SER A 126 3.01 -4.60 -9.66
C SER A 126 2.53 -3.61 -10.71
#